data_c6305f12e2a6fcbcb0ff352d302aaeaa
#
_entry.id   c6305f12e2a6fcbcb0ff352d302aaeaa
#
_cell.length_a   1.000
_cell.length_b   1.000
_cell.length_c   1.000
_cell.angle_alpha   90.00
_cell.angle_beta   90.00
_cell.angle_gamma   90.00
#
_symmetry.space_group_name_H-M   'P 1'
#
loop_
_entity.id
_entity.type
_entity.pdbx_description
1 polymer ?
#
loop_
_entity_poly.entity_id
_entity_poly.type
_entity_poly.pdbx_seq_one_letter_code
_entity_poly.pdbx_strand_id
1 'polypeptide(L)'
;MDSGTGTSTSCTAVRKDRHLYHDFNLPLPVSATIWGIQVRLDAYADSTVGTPKLCVELSGDGGATWTPAKSTTVLGTVESTYVLGGATDTWGRVWTPSELGNAGLRVRISMVASTLDRDFSLDYVGVSVTYQ
;
A
#
# COMPACT_ATOMS: atom_id res chain seq x y z
N MET A 1 0.84 -10.01 11.91
CA MET A 1 -0.19 -10.10 10.84
C MET A 1 0.09 -11.32 9.99
N ASP A 2 -0.90 -11.94 9.46
CA ASP A 2 -0.72 -13.13 8.63
C ASP A 2 -1.35 -12.92 7.23
N SER A 3 -1.25 -13.94 6.38
CA SER A 3 -1.78 -13.85 5.01
C SER A 3 -3.27 -14.19 4.89
N GLY A 4 -3.98 -14.26 6.00
CA GLY A 4 -5.38 -14.68 6.00
C GLY A 4 -5.55 -16.16 5.70
N THR A 5 -6.71 -16.55 5.21
CA THR A 5 -7.08 -17.97 5.06
C THR A 5 -6.85 -18.54 3.68
N GLY A 6 -6.45 -17.74 2.69
CA GLY A 6 -6.21 -18.22 1.33
C GLY A 6 -4.73 -18.41 1.05
N THR A 7 -4.40 -19.23 0.04
CA THR A 7 -3.04 -19.49 -0.41
C THR A 7 -2.68 -18.75 -1.72
N SER A 8 -3.55 -17.88 -2.19
CA SER A 8 -3.28 -17.08 -3.39
C SER A 8 -2.30 -15.94 -3.09
N THR A 9 -1.38 -15.70 -4.01
CA THR A 9 -0.50 -14.53 -3.97
C THR A 9 -1.03 -13.35 -4.80
N SER A 10 -2.25 -13.45 -5.31
CA SER A 10 -2.90 -12.37 -6.05
C SER A 10 -3.34 -11.25 -5.12
N CYS A 11 -3.09 -10.01 -5.52
CA CYS A 11 -3.56 -8.84 -4.78
C CYS A 11 -5.09 -8.69 -4.77
N THR A 12 -5.80 -9.37 -5.65
CA THR A 12 -7.27 -9.38 -5.70
C THR A 12 -7.89 -10.54 -4.92
N ALA A 13 -7.08 -11.39 -4.30
CA ALA A 13 -7.58 -12.54 -3.56
C ALA A 13 -8.45 -12.10 -2.38
N VAL A 14 -9.52 -12.85 -2.14
CA VAL A 14 -10.37 -12.68 -0.96
C VAL A 14 -9.76 -13.42 0.24
N ARG A 15 -10.26 -13.12 1.43
CA ARG A 15 -9.85 -13.77 2.69
C ARG A 15 -8.39 -13.54 3.05
N LYS A 16 -7.84 -12.41 2.64
CA LYS A 16 -6.52 -11.95 3.06
C LYS A 16 -6.67 -10.92 4.16
N ASP A 17 -5.70 -10.88 5.06
CA ASP A 17 -5.63 -9.80 6.03
C ASP A 17 -5.39 -8.49 5.30
N ARG A 18 -6.18 -7.49 5.64
CA ARG A 18 -6.12 -6.16 5.05
C ARG A 18 -6.17 -5.12 6.14
N HIS A 19 -5.33 -4.12 6.00
CA HIS A 19 -5.29 -3.00 6.93
C HIS A 19 -5.42 -1.69 6.16
N LEU A 20 -6.16 -0.74 6.74
CA LEU A 20 -6.34 0.60 6.20
C LEU A 20 -5.54 1.59 7.02
N TYR A 21 -4.84 2.47 6.34
CA TYR A 21 -4.08 3.55 6.94
C TYR A 21 -4.57 4.88 6.39
N HIS A 22 -4.66 5.90 7.23
CA HIS A 22 -5.15 7.22 6.86
C HIS A 22 -4.54 8.29 7.77
N ASP A 23 -4.97 9.55 7.57
CA ASP A 23 -4.50 10.69 8.37
C ASP A 23 -3.00 10.95 8.24
N PHE A 24 -2.50 10.92 7.00
CA PHE A 24 -1.09 11.19 6.71
C PHE A 24 -0.71 12.66 6.86
N ASN A 25 -1.70 13.57 6.99
CA ASN A 25 -1.50 15.01 7.23
C ASN A 25 -0.62 15.66 6.15
N LEU A 26 -0.91 15.39 4.89
CA LEU A 26 -0.15 15.92 3.76
C LEU A 26 -0.43 17.41 3.57
N PRO A 27 0.58 18.29 3.62
CA PRO A 27 0.37 19.74 3.52
C PRO A 27 0.32 20.19 2.06
N LEU A 28 -0.71 19.77 1.31
CA LEU A 28 -0.82 20.05 -0.11
C LEU A 28 -1.58 21.37 -0.35
N PRO A 29 -1.02 22.29 -1.18
CA PRO A 29 -1.77 23.48 -1.61
C PRO A 29 -3.03 23.08 -2.38
N VAL A 30 -4.12 23.82 -2.20
CA VAL A 30 -5.41 23.51 -2.86
C VAL A 30 -5.34 23.61 -4.38
N SER A 31 -4.37 24.36 -4.92
CA SER A 31 -4.17 24.53 -6.36
C SER A 31 -3.09 23.63 -6.94
N ALA A 32 -2.54 22.72 -6.15
CA ALA A 32 -1.46 21.85 -6.60
C ALA A 32 -1.92 20.89 -7.71
N THR A 33 -1.03 20.66 -8.66
CA THR A 33 -1.16 19.57 -9.63
C THR A 33 -0.39 18.36 -9.12
N ILE A 34 -1.05 17.23 -8.98
CA ILE A 34 -0.44 16.02 -8.43
C ILE A 34 0.25 15.25 -9.56
N TRP A 35 1.54 15.01 -9.40
CA TRP A 35 2.37 14.37 -10.41
C TRP A 35 2.64 12.90 -10.10
N GLY A 36 2.75 12.55 -8.84
CA GLY A 36 3.00 11.18 -8.44
C GLY A 36 2.83 10.97 -6.96
N ILE A 37 2.59 9.72 -6.60
CA ILE A 37 2.43 9.27 -5.21
C ILE A 37 3.35 8.09 -4.97
N GLN A 38 4.10 8.16 -3.88
CA GLN A 38 5.00 7.10 -3.44
C GLN A 38 4.55 6.60 -2.09
N VAL A 39 4.43 5.29 -1.95
CA VAL A 39 4.17 4.64 -0.67
C VAL A 39 5.43 3.91 -0.23
N ARG A 40 5.90 4.21 0.96
CA ARG A 40 7.06 3.55 1.58
C ARG A 40 6.56 2.62 2.68
N LEU A 41 7.06 1.40 2.68
CA LEU A 41 6.77 0.39 3.69
C LEU A 41 8.11 -0.12 4.26
N ASP A 42 8.19 -0.22 5.59
CA ASP A 42 9.26 -0.93 6.25
C ASP A 42 8.68 -2.21 6.83
N ALA A 43 9.16 -3.36 6.37
CA ALA A 43 8.50 -4.63 6.64
C ALA A 43 9.44 -5.83 6.52
N TYR A 44 9.00 -6.95 7.08
CA TYR A 44 9.64 -8.26 6.88
C TYR A 44 8.63 -9.37 7.12
N ALA A 45 9.00 -10.59 6.76
CA ALA A 45 8.21 -11.78 7.03
C ALA A 45 9.03 -12.76 7.89
N ASP A 46 8.35 -13.69 8.55
CA ASP A 46 9.01 -14.72 9.38
C ASP A 46 9.81 -15.74 8.54
N SER A 47 9.49 -15.85 7.26
CA SER A 47 10.18 -16.73 6.31
C SER A 47 9.86 -16.30 4.89
N THR A 48 10.70 -16.65 3.93
CA THR A 48 10.45 -16.43 2.50
C THR A 48 9.62 -17.53 1.86
N VAL A 49 9.34 -18.61 2.57
CA VAL A 49 8.51 -19.71 2.07
C VAL A 49 7.10 -19.20 1.81
N GLY A 50 6.54 -19.54 0.66
CA GLY A 50 5.24 -19.03 0.23
C GLY A 50 5.28 -17.68 -0.44
N THR A 51 6.47 -17.16 -0.74
CA THR A 51 6.66 -15.88 -1.46
C THR A 51 5.82 -14.73 -0.90
N PRO A 52 5.99 -14.37 0.40
CA PRO A 52 5.19 -13.33 1.02
C PRO A 52 5.40 -11.97 0.35
N LYS A 53 4.31 -11.27 0.10
CA LYS A 53 4.33 -9.93 -0.50
C LYS A 53 3.28 -9.05 0.15
N LEU A 54 3.49 -7.74 0.08
CA LEU A 54 2.48 -6.75 0.45
C LEU A 54 1.89 -6.16 -0.82
N CYS A 55 0.56 -6.14 -0.89
CA CYS A 55 -0.17 -5.46 -1.95
C CYS A 55 -0.68 -4.12 -1.42
N VAL A 56 -0.56 -3.07 -2.23
CA VAL A 56 -0.95 -1.72 -1.85
C VAL A 56 -1.92 -1.15 -2.87
N GLU A 57 -3.02 -0.60 -2.38
CA GLU A 57 -4.00 0.12 -3.18
C GLU A 57 -4.27 1.47 -2.51
N LEU A 58 -4.62 2.47 -3.32
CA LEU A 58 -4.94 3.81 -2.85
C LEU A 58 -6.40 4.13 -3.14
N SER A 59 -7.02 4.87 -2.24
CA SER A 59 -8.35 5.46 -2.41
C SER A 59 -8.29 6.95 -2.15
N GLY A 60 -9.04 7.74 -2.93
CA GLY A 60 -9.19 9.18 -2.71
C GLY A 60 -10.59 9.57 -2.23
N ASP A 61 -11.46 8.60 -1.96
CA ASP A 61 -12.86 8.82 -1.59
C ASP A 61 -13.26 8.10 -0.31
N GLY A 62 -12.32 7.96 0.60
CA GLY A 62 -12.57 7.35 1.90
C GLY A 62 -12.71 5.83 1.87
N GLY A 63 -12.30 5.18 0.78
CA GLY A 63 -12.35 3.74 0.64
C GLY A 63 -13.51 3.23 -0.22
N ALA A 64 -14.24 4.11 -0.92
CA ALA A 64 -15.33 3.70 -1.81
C ALA A 64 -14.80 3.06 -3.10
N THR A 65 -13.74 3.64 -3.67
CA THR A 65 -13.08 3.08 -4.86
C THR A 65 -11.57 3.01 -4.66
N TRP A 66 -10.91 2.11 -5.39
CA TRP A 66 -9.50 1.80 -5.21
C TRP A 66 -8.76 1.79 -6.54
N THR A 67 -7.49 2.19 -6.51
CA THR A 67 -6.59 2.04 -7.65
C THR A 67 -6.29 0.56 -7.92
N PRO A 68 -5.76 0.23 -9.11
CA PRO A 68 -5.11 -1.07 -9.29
C PRO A 68 -4.02 -1.28 -8.24
N ALA A 69 -3.86 -2.51 -7.77
CA ALA A 69 -2.88 -2.82 -6.75
C ALA A 69 -1.45 -2.82 -7.31
N LYS A 70 -0.51 -2.37 -6.48
CA LYS A 70 0.92 -2.60 -6.67
C LYS A 70 1.39 -3.56 -5.61
N SER A 71 2.36 -4.42 -5.93
CA SER A 71 2.91 -5.34 -4.94
C SER A 71 4.41 -5.12 -4.75
N THR A 72 4.88 -5.40 -3.53
CA THR A 72 6.31 -5.48 -3.26
C THR A 72 6.93 -6.69 -3.97
N THR A 73 8.25 -6.73 -4.03
CA THR A 73 8.97 -7.98 -4.23
C THR A 73 8.73 -8.91 -3.04
N VAL A 74 9.20 -10.14 -3.10
CA VAL A 74 9.08 -11.07 -1.97
C VAL A 74 9.79 -10.48 -0.75
N LEU A 75 9.09 -10.45 0.38
CA LEU A 75 9.65 -9.93 1.63
C LEU A 75 10.74 -10.87 2.15
N GLY A 76 11.85 -10.26 2.61
CA GLY A 76 12.88 -10.99 3.32
C GLY A 76 12.53 -11.17 4.80
N THR A 77 13.43 -11.81 5.53
CA THR A 77 13.27 -12.05 6.97
C THR A 77 13.93 -10.98 7.84
N VAL A 78 14.59 -10.01 7.23
CA VAL A 78 15.17 -8.84 7.90
C VAL A 78 14.38 -7.62 7.45
N GLU A 79 14.07 -6.73 8.38
CA GLU A 79 13.34 -5.51 8.05
C GLU A 79 14.03 -4.75 6.93
N SER A 80 13.26 -4.40 5.92
CA SER A 80 13.73 -3.70 4.73
C SER A 80 12.71 -2.66 4.30
N THR A 81 13.15 -1.69 3.52
CA THR A 81 12.30 -0.66 2.96
C THR A 81 11.84 -1.08 1.56
N TYR A 82 10.54 -0.99 1.34
CA TYR A 82 9.91 -1.22 0.03
C TYR A 82 9.23 0.06 -0.40
N VAL A 83 9.44 0.45 -1.65
CA VAL A 83 8.87 1.68 -2.21
C VAL A 83 8.01 1.30 -3.41
N LEU A 84 6.76 1.76 -3.40
CA LEU A 84 5.80 1.54 -4.49
C LEU A 84 5.33 2.89 -5.03
N GLY A 85 5.17 2.98 -6.35
CA GLY A 85 4.89 4.25 -7.00
C GLY A 85 6.15 5.11 -7.12
N GLY A 86 5.98 6.41 -7.23
CA GLY A 86 7.10 7.34 -7.38
C GLY A 86 6.66 8.74 -7.75
N ALA A 87 7.63 9.57 -8.09
CA ALA A 87 7.41 11.01 -8.36
C ALA A 87 6.54 11.27 -9.61
N THR A 88 6.44 10.30 -10.52
CA THR A 88 5.64 10.43 -11.74
C THR A 88 4.59 9.33 -11.87
N ASP A 89 4.35 8.56 -10.84
CA ASP A 89 3.39 7.47 -10.86
C ASP A 89 2.10 7.91 -10.16
N THR A 90 1.03 8.07 -10.93
CA THR A 90 -0.28 8.48 -10.43
C THR A 90 -1.17 7.30 -10.08
N TRP A 91 -0.67 6.08 -10.09
CA TRP A 91 -1.45 4.87 -9.78
C TRP A 91 -2.65 4.69 -10.71
N GLY A 92 -2.53 5.18 -11.96
CA GLY A 92 -3.53 4.97 -13.00
C GLY A 92 -4.71 5.93 -12.96
N ARG A 93 -4.62 7.04 -12.24
CA ARG A 93 -5.70 8.03 -12.21
C ARG A 93 -5.16 9.45 -12.00
N VAL A 94 -6.04 10.43 -12.23
CA VAL A 94 -5.78 11.84 -11.89
C VAL A 94 -6.22 12.07 -10.46
N TRP A 95 -5.43 12.85 -9.71
CA TRP A 95 -5.70 13.17 -8.31
C TRP A 95 -5.88 14.68 -8.13
N THR A 96 -6.73 15.05 -7.18
CA THR A 96 -6.83 16.42 -6.67
C THR A 96 -6.22 16.48 -5.27
N PRO A 97 -5.74 17.67 -4.83
CA PRO A 97 -5.22 17.80 -3.47
C PRO A 97 -6.24 17.41 -2.39
N SER A 98 -7.52 17.72 -2.60
CA SER A 98 -8.57 17.39 -1.62
C SER A 98 -8.75 15.87 -1.45
N GLU A 99 -8.57 15.11 -2.52
CA GLU A 99 -8.65 13.64 -2.45
C GLU A 99 -7.51 13.02 -1.63
N LEU A 100 -6.41 13.74 -1.48
CA LEU A 100 -5.25 13.31 -0.70
C LEU A 100 -5.26 13.85 0.73
N GLY A 101 -6.31 14.55 1.12
CA GLY A 101 -6.52 14.97 2.49
C GLY A 101 -6.92 13.82 3.40
N ASN A 102 -6.99 14.10 4.71
CA ASN A 102 -7.27 13.07 5.72
C ASN A 102 -8.65 12.42 5.56
N ALA A 103 -9.63 13.14 5.02
CA ALA A 103 -10.97 12.59 4.80
C ALA A 103 -11.04 11.63 3.61
N GLY A 104 -10.19 11.82 2.61
CA GLY A 104 -10.26 11.06 1.34
C GLY A 104 -9.24 9.94 1.23
N LEU A 105 -7.98 10.24 1.51
CA LEU A 105 -6.90 9.28 1.26
C LEU A 105 -6.95 8.09 2.22
N ARG A 106 -6.94 6.90 1.62
CA ARG A 106 -6.76 5.64 2.33
C ARG A 106 -5.69 4.83 1.61
N VAL A 107 -4.82 4.23 2.37
CA VAL A 107 -3.86 3.22 1.89
C VAL A 107 -4.32 1.87 2.40
N ARG A 108 -4.61 0.95 1.50
CA ARG A 108 -5.00 -0.42 1.87
C ARG A 108 -3.84 -1.35 1.59
N ILE A 109 -3.44 -2.09 2.61
CA ILE A 109 -2.34 -3.05 2.52
C ILE A 109 -2.90 -4.43 2.77
N SER A 110 -2.65 -5.34 1.82
CA SER A 110 -3.06 -6.75 1.91
C SER A 110 -1.81 -7.62 1.98
N MET A 111 -1.81 -8.58 2.88
CA MET A 111 -0.75 -9.56 3.05
C MET A 111 -1.07 -10.80 2.24
N VAL A 112 -0.21 -11.17 1.29
CA VAL A 112 -0.42 -12.34 0.44
C VAL A 112 0.76 -13.29 0.50
N ALA A 113 0.46 -14.59 0.56
CA ALA A 113 1.44 -15.66 0.50
C ALA A 113 0.77 -16.94 0.01
N SER A 114 1.55 -17.87 -0.50
CA SER A 114 1.04 -19.18 -0.95
C SER A 114 0.98 -20.21 0.17
N THR A 115 1.26 -19.82 1.41
CA THR A 115 1.09 -20.66 2.60
C THR A 115 0.24 -19.93 3.63
N LEU A 116 -0.38 -20.67 4.56
CA LEU A 116 -1.22 -20.11 5.61
C LEU A 116 -0.42 -19.65 6.84
N ASP A 117 0.84 -20.04 6.95
CA ASP A 117 1.63 -19.88 8.17
C ASP A 117 2.62 -18.72 8.09
N ARG A 118 2.39 -17.75 7.19
CA ARG A 118 3.29 -16.59 7.07
C ARG A 118 2.83 -15.48 7.99
N ASP A 119 3.74 -15.05 8.85
CA ASP A 119 3.56 -13.87 9.68
C ASP A 119 4.31 -12.69 9.08
N PHE A 120 3.64 -11.55 9.03
CA PHE A 120 4.16 -10.31 8.46
C PHE A 120 4.36 -9.29 9.57
N SER A 121 5.46 -8.56 9.50
CA SER A 121 5.67 -7.38 10.35
C SER A 121 5.75 -6.15 9.45
N LEU A 122 4.88 -5.19 9.72
CA LEU A 122 4.82 -3.93 9.01
C LEU A 122 5.03 -2.82 10.03
N ASP A 123 6.21 -2.20 10.00
CA ASP A 123 6.64 -1.28 11.05
C ASP A 123 6.48 0.18 10.65
N TYR A 124 6.27 0.47 9.37
CA TYR A 124 6.11 1.83 8.89
C TYR A 124 5.32 1.87 7.57
N VAL A 125 4.41 2.82 7.48
CA VAL A 125 3.70 3.18 6.25
C VAL A 125 3.79 4.68 6.08
N GLY A 126 4.38 5.14 4.99
CA GLY A 126 4.47 6.56 4.67
C GLY A 126 4.03 6.85 3.26
N VAL A 127 3.51 8.05 3.05
CA VAL A 127 3.08 8.53 1.73
C VAL A 127 3.81 9.82 1.41
N SER A 128 4.40 9.88 0.22
CA SER A 128 5.02 11.09 -0.31
C SER A 128 4.32 11.45 -1.62
N VAL A 129 4.01 12.74 -1.78
CA VAL A 129 3.33 13.24 -2.97
C VAL A 129 4.25 14.24 -3.68
N THR A 130 4.44 14.03 -4.98
CA THR A 130 5.13 14.99 -5.85
C THR A 130 4.07 15.84 -6.55
N TYR A 131 4.20 17.15 -6.43
CA TYR A 131 3.25 18.10 -6.99
C TYR A 131 3.92 19.37 -7.45
N GLN A 132 3.18 20.19 -8.17
CA GLN A 132 3.63 21.49 -8.63
C GLN A 132 2.56 22.56 -8.38
#